data_b91c7d9f9eedc71b1a491b925bfb3eaf
#
_entry.id   b91c7d9f9eedc71b1a491b925bfb3eaf
#
_cell.length_a   1.000
_cell.length_b   1.000
_cell.length_c   1.000
_cell.angle_alpha   90.00
_cell.angle_beta   90.00
_cell.angle_gamma   90.00
#
_symmetry.space_group_name_H-M   'P 1'
#
loop_
_entity.id
_entity.type
_entity.pdbx_description
1 polymer ?
#
loop_
_entity_poly.entity_id
_entity_poly.type
_entity_poly.pdbx_seq_one_letter_code
_entity_poly.pdbx_strand_id
1 'polypeptide(L)'
;MNDLRKYTDKPVKTLIYTHGHPDHRGGAGTFRDTVEEVIAFTPSKTPLKYYEKIDEGLRKRGTYQHGYTLTNEEAICQGIGIREGKVTGHGCYDFISPTTLYTEDKVIRDIDGIHLELYRAPGETDDQICIWINDDQVLCTGDNYYAVFPALYAIRGTQYRDLATWIDSLNLILSFNANILLPGHTHPLLNKESIQDQVGRFKEAIEYILFNTLDCINKGLTLDETVQTVSLPEELKNSPYLQEYYGTVEWAVKSVYTGYVGWFDGNPVHL
;
A
#
# COMPACT_ATOMS: atom_id res chain seq x y z
N MET A 1 19.60 -12.07 -3.00
CA MET A 1 20.13 -13.47 -2.86
C MET A 1 21.12 -13.61 -1.70
N ASN A 2 22.21 -12.85 -1.66
CA ASN A 2 23.27 -13.04 -0.64
C ASN A 2 22.75 -12.98 0.80
N ASP A 3 21.80 -12.11 1.10
CA ASP A 3 21.23 -12.02 2.46
C ASP A 3 20.40 -13.22 2.82
N LEU A 4 19.58 -13.74 1.90
CA LEU A 4 18.81 -14.96 2.11
C LEU A 4 19.74 -16.16 2.37
N ARG A 5 20.88 -16.24 1.66
CA ARG A 5 21.85 -17.33 1.79
C ARG A 5 22.61 -17.35 3.12
N LYS A 6 22.47 -16.30 3.93
CA LYS A 6 22.94 -16.32 5.34
C LYS A 6 22.09 -17.19 6.24
N TYR A 7 20.85 -17.48 5.84
CA TYR A 7 19.86 -18.22 6.64
C TYR A 7 19.52 -19.59 6.07
N THR A 8 19.55 -19.75 4.74
CA THR A 8 19.18 -21.03 4.11
C THR A 8 19.81 -21.20 2.73
N ASP A 9 20.23 -22.45 2.42
CA ASP A 9 20.67 -22.87 1.09
C ASP A 9 19.54 -23.51 0.28
N LYS A 10 18.35 -23.69 0.87
CA LYS A 10 17.19 -24.25 0.17
C LYS A 10 16.81 -23.40 -1.04
N PRO A 11 16.38 -24.02 -2.16
CA PRO A 11 15.84 -23.28 -3.28
C PRO A 11 14.51 -22.62 -2.91
N VAL A 12 14.27 -21.41 -3.43
CA VAL A 12 12.95 -20.77 -3.34
C VAL A 12 12.08 -21.39 -4.43
N LYS A 13 11.02 -22.09 -4.02
CA LYS A 13 10.09 -22.81 -4.90
C LYS A 13 8.79 -22.05 -5.14
N THR A 14 8.34 -21.32 -4.14
CA THR A 14 7.08 -20.58 -4.20
C THR A 14 7.31 -19.12 -3.85
N LEU A 15 6.74 -18.23 -4.64
CA LEU A 15 6.63 -16.80 -4.34
C LEU A 15 5.16 -16.43 -4.17
N ILE A 16 4.87 -15.56 -3.21
CA ILE A 16 3.53 -15.00 -3.01
C ILE A 16 3.64 -13.48 -3.09
N TYR A 17 2.99 -12.88 -4.07
CA TYR A 17 2.92 -11.42 -4.17
C TYR A 17 1.81 -10.90 -3.27
N THR A 18 2.16 -9.97 -2.39
CA THR A 18 1.16 -9.28 -1.57
C THR A 18 0.27 -8.38 -2.41
N HIS A 19 0.84 -7.75 -3.45
CA HIS A 19 0.12 -6.88 -4.39
C HIS A 19 0.97 -6.55 -5.62
N GLY A 20 0.37 -5.80 -6.56
CA GLY A 20 0.90 -5.55 -7.89
C GLY A 20 1.92 -4.43 -8.04
N HIS A 21 2.33 -3.71 -6.98
CA HIS A 21 3.31 -2.64 -7.11
C HIS A 21 4.70 -3.17 -7.50
N PRO A 22 5.47 -2.39 -8.27
CA PRO A 22 6.75 -2.81 -8.81
C PRO A 22 7.80 -3.22 -7.77
N ASP A 23 7.87 -2.52 -6.68
CA ASP A 23 8.84 -2.72 -5.60
C ASP A 23 8.59 -4.02 -4.79
N HIS A 24 7.37 -4.56 -4.82
CA HIS A 24 7.00 -5.82 -4.14
C HIS A 24 7.16 -7.07 -5.02
N ARG A 25 7.39 -6.90 -6.32
CA ARG A 25 7.54 -8.05 -7.25
C ARG A 25 8.74 -7.93 -8.19
N GLY A 26 9.36 -6.76 -8.26
CA GLY A 26 10.45 -6.49 -9.22
C GLY A 26 11.75 -7.23 -8.95
N GLY A 27 11.95 -7.79 -7.77
CA GLY A 27 13.08 -8.64 -7.43
C GLY A 27 12.87 -10.14 -7.66
N ALA A 28 11.68 -10.55 -8.10
CA ALA A 28 11.30 -11.95 -8.25
C ALA A 28 12.21 -12.74 -9.20
N GLY A 29 12.70 -12.11 -10.26
CA GLY A 29 13.58 -12.72 -11.26
C GLY A 29 14.86 -13.33 -10.67
N THR A 30 15.28 -12.88 -9.48
CA THR A 30 16.39 -13.47 -8.73
C THR A 30 16.18 -14.98 -8.44
N PHE A 31 14.93 -15.43 -8.42
CA PHE A 31 14.54 -16.81 -8.10
C PHE A 31 14.12 -17.61 -9.34
N ARG A 32 14.21 -17.05 -10.55
CA ARG A 32 13.67 -17.63 -11.80
C ARG A 32 14.07 -19.07 -12.04
N ASP A 33 15.30 -19.43 -11.73
CA ASP A 33 15.83 -20.78 -11.99
C ASP A 33 15.29 -21.85 -11.01
N THR A 34 14.70 -21.42 -9.90
CA THR A 34 14.26 -22.36 -8.84
C THR A 34 12.78 -22.27 -8.55
N VAL A 35 12.12 -21.16 -8.89
CA VAL A 35 10.71 -20.95 -8.59
C VAL A 35 9.82 -21.83 -9.49
N GLU A 36 8.88 -22.53 -8.89
CA GLU A 36 7.93 -23.43 -9.55
C GLU A 36 6.52 -22.83 -9.57
N GLU A 37 6.18 -22.02 -8.55
CA GLU A 37 4.88 -21.40 -8.42
C GLU A 37 5.02 -19.94 -7.98
N VAL A 38 4.24 -19.06 -8.64
CA VAL A 38 4.08 -17.66 -8.23
C VAL A 38 2.60 -17.37 -8.02
N ILE A 39 2.23 -17.11 -6.78
CA ILE A 39 0.85 -16.89 -6.34
C ILE A 39 0.56 -15.40 -6.29
N ALA A 40 -0.58 -14.99 -6.81
CA ALA A 40 -1.13 -13.66 -6.65
C ALA A 40 -2.67 -13.69 -6.65
N PHE A 41 -3.28 -12.57 -6.28
CA PHE A 41 -4.72 -12.38 -6.39
C PHE A 41 -5.04 -11.44 -7.55
N THR A 42 -6.20 -11.66 -8.18
CA THR A 42 -6.70 -10.72 -9.18
C THR A 42 -7.23 -9.46 -8.50
N PRO A 43 -7.17 -8.29 -9.13
CA PRO A 43 -7.82 -7.09 -8.61
C PRO A 43 -9.30 -7.32 -8.31
N SER A 44 -9.79 -6.78 -7.20
CA SER A 44 -11.21 -6.86 -6.82
C SER A 44 -12.11 -6.01 -7.71
N LYS A 45 -11.55 -4.94 -8.30
CA LYS A 45 -12.24 -4.06 -9.25
C LYS A 45 -11.71 -4.28 -10.67
N THR A 46 -12.58 -4.09 -11.65
CA THR A 46 -12.20 -4.15 -13.06
C THR A 46 -11.26 -2.98 -13.40
N PRO A 47 -10.04 -3.24 -13.88
CA PRO A 47 -9.14 -2.19 -14.32
C PRO A 47 -9.73 -1.35 -15.45
N LEU A 48 -9.36 -0.07 -15.51
CA LEU A 48 -9.73 0.78 -16.65
C LEU A 48 -9.12 0.23 -17.94
N LYS A 49 -9.96 0.08 -18.97
CA LYS A 49 -9.47 -0.29 -20.30
C LYS A 49 -8.51 0.79 -20.82
N TYR A 50 -7.49 0.36 -21.53
CA TYR A 50 -6.48 1.23 -22.15
C TYR A 50 -5.64 2.03 -21.15
N TYR A 51 -5.59 1.63 -19.87
CA TYR A 51 -4.77 2.31 -18.87
C TYR A 51 -3.30 2.35 -19.26
N GLU A 52 -2.82 1.30 -19.95
CA GLU A 52 -1.46 1.21 -20.49
C GLU A 52 -1.11 2.32 -21.52
N LYS A 53 -2.12 2.97 -22.12
CA LYS A 53 -1.89 4.07 -23.07
C LYS A 53 -1.32 5.33 -22.41
N ILE A 54 -1.39 5.43 -21.10
CA ILE A 54 -0.87 6.56 -20.32
C ILE A 54 0.43 6.23 -19.58
N ASP A 55 1.02 5.05 -19.78
CA ASP A 55 2.22 4.58 -19.06
C ASP A 55 3.39 5.58 -19.11
N GLU A 56 3.62 6.24 -20.25
CA GLU A 56 4.67 7.26 -20.34
C GLU A 56 4.39 8.46 -19.44
N GLY A 57 3.13 8.91 -19.40
CA GLY A 57 2.69 9.99 -18.52
C GLY A 57 2.84 9.62 -17.05
N LEU A 58 2.41 8.41 -16.68
CA LEU A 58 2.54 7.89 -15.32
C LEU A 58 4.01 7.77 -14.90
N ARG A 59 4.87 7.29 -15.79
CA ARG A 59 6.31 7.19 -15.53
C ARG A 59 6.95 8.55 -15.31
N LYS A 60 6.63 9.56 -16.14
CA LYS A 60 7.10 10.95 -15.93
C LYS A 60 6.63 11.50 -14.57
N ARG A 61 5.37 11.29 -14.23
CA ARG A 61 4.81 11.71 -12.93
C ARG A 61 5.45 10.94 -11.76
N GLY A 62 5.74 9.64 -11.94
CA GLY A 62 6.47 8.82 -10.97
C GLY A 62 7.88 9.36 -10.68
N THR A 63 8.55 9.93 -11.68
CA THR A 63 9.85 10.60 -11.49
C THR A 63 9.76 11.72 -10.46
N TYR A 64 8.67 12.50 -10.47
CA TYR A 64 8.48 13.55 -9.48
C TYR A 64 8.07 13.00 -8.11
N GLN A 65 7.20 12.00 -8.06
CA GLN A 65 6.76 11.39 -6.79
C GLN A 65 7.93 10.77 -6.02
N HIS A 66 8.83 10.07 -6.72
CA HIS A 66 9.93 9.32 -6.10
C HIS A 66 11.28 10.06 -6.13
N GLY A 67 11.32 11.28 -6.65
CA GLY A 67 12.55 12.08 -6.68
C GLY A 67 13.67 11.46 -7.51
N TYR A 68 13.35 10.82 -8.64
CA TYR A 68 14.35 10.11 -9.45
C TYR A 68 15.42 11.01 -10.06
N THR A 69 15.14 12.31 -10.19
CA THR A 69 16.08 13.31 -10.70
C THR A 69 16.92 13.98 -9.62
N LEU A 70 16.63 13.69 -8.34
CA LEU A 70 17.40 14.24 -7.23
C LEU A 70 18.73 13.52 -7.08
N THR A 71 19.76 14.26 -6.65
CA THR A 71 21.06 13.68 -6.30
C THR A 71 20.97 12.88 -4.99
N ASN A 72 22.02 12.12 -4.69
CA ASN A 72 22.06 11.34 -3.44
C ASN A 72 22.08 12.23 -2.19
N GLU A 73 22.63 13.43 -2.30
CA GLU A 73 22.67 14.43 -1.23
C GLU A 73 21.29 15.06 -0.99
N GLU A 74 20.48 15.20 -2.03
CA GLU A 74 19.14 15.80 -1.97
C GLU A 74 18.05 14.82 -1.53
N ALA A 75 18.20 13.53 -1.88
CA ALA A 75 17.20 12.51 -1.59
C ALA A 75 17.80 11.34 -0.81
N ILE A 76 17.73 11.42 0.52
CA ILE A 76 18.25 10.40 1.43
C ILE A 76 17.33 9.16 1.45
N CYS A 77 16.01 9.36 1.37
CA CYS A 77 15.00 8.30 1.39
C CYS A 77 13.81 8.65 0.50
N GLN A 78 12.85 7.73 0.37
CA GLN A 78 11.60 7.92 -0.37
C GLN A 78 10.37 8.08 0.53
N GLY A 79 10.56 8.39 1.81
CA GLY A 79 9.49 8.58 2.79
C GLY A 79 9.04 7.29 3.48
N ILE A 80 9.10 6.15 2.82
CA ILE A 80 8.73 4.81 3.34
C ILE A 80 9.93 3.86 3.45
N GLY A 81 11.09 4.28 3.01
CA GLY A 81 12.31 3.49 3.06
C GLY A 81 13.47 4.15 2.34
N ILE A 82 14.56 3.41 2.18
CA ILE A 82 15.71 3.82 1.40
C ILE A 82 15.36 3.94 -0.07
N ARG A 83 16.17 4.67 -0.83
CA ARG A 83 15.97 4.79 -2.28
C ARG A 83 16.11 3.44 -2.97
N GLU A 84 15.20 3.18 -3.90
CA GLU A 84 15.22 1.97 -4.72
C GLU A 84 16.55 1.81 -5.47
N GLY A 85 17.01 0.56 -5.57
CA GLY A 85 18.23 0.22 -6.31
C GLY A 85 18.20 0.65 -7.77
N LYS A 86 17.02 0.68 -8.39
CA LYS A 86 16.83 1.18 -9.77
C LYS A 86 17.14 2.67 -9.89
N VAL A 87 16.76 3.47 -8.90
CA VAL A 87 17.01 4.91 -8.87
C VAL A 87 18.50 5.20 -8.66
N THR A 88 19.16 4.40 -7.81
CA THR A 88 20.61 4.51 -7.56
C THR A 88 21.47 3.88 -8.66
N GLY A 89 20.87 3.30 -9.70
CA GLY A 89 21.58 2.65 -10.81
C GLY A 89 22.14 1.27 -10.49
N HIS A 90 21.82 0.69 -9.33
CA HIS A 90 22.32 -0.60 -8.86
C HIS A 90 21.28 -1.74 -8.88
N GLY A 91 20.02 -1.44 -9.16
CA GLY A 91 18.93 -2.42 -9.22
C GLY A 91 18.43 -2.67 -10.62
N CYS A 92 17.99 -3.90 -10.89
CA CYS A 92 17.21 -4.25 -12.06
C CYS A 92 15.79 -4.67 -11.63
N TYR A 93 14.85 -4.43 -12.51
CA TYR A 93 13.48 -4.87 -12.36
C TYR A 93 13.28 -6.13 -13.20
N ASP A 94 13.10 -7.26 -12.56
CA ASP A 94 12.85 -8.54 -13.23
C ASP A 94 11.68 -9.26 -12.54
N PHE A 95 10.55 -9.19 -13.16
CA PHE A 95 9.27 -9.69 -12.70
C PHE A 95 8.99 -11.09 -13.27
N ILE A 96 8.41 -11.98 -12.46
CA ILE A 96 7.88 -13.26 -12.90
C ILE A 96 6.35 -13.19 -12.87
N SER A 97 5.72 -13.49 -14.00
CA SER A 97 4.24 -13.51 -14.07
C SER A 97 3.68 -14.56 -13.11
N PRO A 98 2.59 -14.26 -12.40
CA PRO A 98 1.91 -15.25 -11.57
C PRO A 98 1.52 -16.49 -12.38
N THR A 99 1.75 -17.67 -11.81
CA THR A 99 1.31 -18.95 -12.36
C THR A 99 -0.01 -19.41 -11.74
N THR A 100 -0.31 -18.92 -10.55
CA THR A 100 -1.54 -19.19 -9.80
C THR A 100 -2.20 -17.87 -9.45
N LEU A 101 -3.42 -17.65 -9.94
CA LEU A 101 -4.22 -16.46 -9.68
C LEU A 101 -5.51 -16.83 -8.95
N TYR A 102 -5.72 -16.24 -7.79
CA TYR A 102 -6.93 -16.43 -6.99
C TYR A 102 -7.92 -15.28 -7.16
N THR A 103 -9.21 -15.63 -7.10
CA THR A 103 -10.34 -14.69 -7.14
C THR A 103 -11.13 -14.70 -5.83
N GLU A 104 -10.90 -15.69 -5.00
CA GLU A 104 -11.57 -15.92 -3.72
C GLU A 104 -11.16 -14.90 -2.68
N ASP A 105 -12.00 -14.71 -1.65
CA ASP A 105 -11.68 -13.81 -0.53
C ASP A 105 -10.72 -14.45 0.47
N LYS A 106 -10.72 -15.77 0.56
CA LYS A 106 -9.80 -16.54 1.40
C LYS A 106 -9.33 -17.79 0.69
N VAL A 107 -8.04 -18.07 0.77
CA VAL A 107 -7.42 -19.31 0.28
C VAL A 107 -6.52 -19.88 1.37
N ILE A 108 -6.58 -21.20 1.54
CA ILE A 108 -5.70 -21.95 2.47
C ILE A 108 -4.68 -22.74 1.65
N ARG A 109 -3.43 -22.66 2.04
CA ARG A 109 -2.32 -23.37 1.40
C ARG A 109 -1.41 -24.02 2.45
N ASP A 110 -0.98 -25.22 2.15
CA ASP A 110 0.12 -25.88 2.86
C ASP A 110 1.32 -25.91 1.93
N ILE A 111 2.38 -25.18 2.28
CA ILE A 111 3.58 -25.04 1.46
C ILE A 111 4.80 -25.39 2.30
N ASP A 112 5.52 -26.45 1.90
CA ASP A 112 6.70 -26.99 2.62
C ASP A 112 6.43 -27.22 4.12
N GLY A 113 5.21 -27.67 4.45
CA GLY A 113 4.78 -27.96 5.83
C GLY A 113 4.34 -26.73 6.64
N ILE A 114 4.29 -25.55 6.02
CA ILE A 114 3.77 -24.33 6.65
C ILE A 114 2.33 -24.13 6.21
N HIS A 115 1.43 -24.01 7.19
CA HIS A 115 0.02 -23.68 6.96
C HIS A 115 -0.16 -22.18 6.79
N LEU A 116 -0.62 -21.77 5.60
CA LEU A 116 -0.82 -20.38 5.22
C LEU A 116 -2.29 -20.11 4.92
N GLU A 117 -2.80 -19.03 5.46
CA GLU A 117 -4.10 -18.48 5.08
C GLU A 117 -3.88 -17.14 4.35
N LEU A 118 -4.33 -17.07 3.11
CA LEU A 118 -4.23 -15.88 2.26
C LEU A 118 -5.59 -15.20 2.23
N TYR A 119 -5.65 -13.96 2.65
CA TYR A 119 -6.90 -13.19 2.70
C TYR A 119 -6.83 -12.01 1.74
N ARG A 120 -7.87 -11.86 0.91
CA ARG A 120 -8.06 -10.62 0.14
C ARG A 120 -8.24 -9.45 1.10
N ALA A 121 -7.43 -8.43 0.93
CA ALA A 121 -7.43 -7.25 1.78
C ALA A 121 -7.13 -5.99 0.94
N PRO A 122 -8.06 -5.58 0.05
CA PRO A 122 -7.87 -4.40 -0.79
C PRO A 122 -7.65 -3.14 0.07
N GLY A 123 -6.72 -2.30 -0.36
CA GLY A 123 -6.39 -1.06 0.35
C GLY A 123 -5.54 -0.18 -0.54
N GLU A 124 -4.23 -0.24 -0.43
CA GLU A 124 -3.36 0.51 -1.32
C GLU A 124 -3.55 0.11 -2.79
N THR A 125 -3.82 -1.17 -3.05
CA THR A 125 -4.24 -1.69 -4.36
C THR A 125 -5.41 -2.65 -4.22
N ASP A 126 -6.14 -2.86 -5.32
CA ASP A 126 -7.31 -3.73 -5.35
C ASP A 126 -6.97 -5.24 -5.37
N ASP A 127 -5.72 -5.61 -5.64
CA ASP A 127 -5.23 -7.00 -5.63
C ASP A 127 -4.49 -7.38 -4.34
N GLN A 128 -4.48 -6.49 -3.36
CA GLN A 128 -3.72 -6.68 -2.13
C GLN A 128 -4.29 -7.77 -1.25
N ILE A 129 -3.38 -8.51 -0.60
CA ILE A 129 -3.70 -9.58 0.34
C ILE A 129 -2.92 -9.44 1.64
N CYS A 130 -3.46 -10.09 2.69
CA CYS A 130 -2.73 -10.42 3.90
C CYS A 130 -2.40 -11.91 3.92
N ILE A 131 -1.23 -12.27 4.45
CA ILE A 131 -0.78 -13.66 4.60
C ILE A 131 -0.68 -13.93 6.10
N TRP A 132 -1.52 -14.84 6.58
CA TRP A 132 -1.54 -15.26 7.96
C TRP A 132 -0.83 -16.60 8.14
N ILE A 133 0.17 -16.65 9.03
CA ILE A 133 0.89 -17.84 9.47
C ILE A 133 0.46 -18.12 10.89
N ASN A 134 -0.56 -18.97 11.04
CA ASN A 134 -1.25 -19.16 12.31
C ASN A 134 -0.34 -19.75 13.39
N ASP A 135 0.48 -20.73 13.05
CA ASP A 135 1.33 -21.42 14.03
C ASP A 135 2.36 -20.49 14.66
N ASP A 136 2.86 -19.53 13.90
CA ASP A 136 3.83 -18.53 14.35
C ASP A 136 3.17 -17.22 14.82
N GLN A 137 1.86 -17.06 14.63
CA GLN A 137 1.12 -15.83 14.89
C GLN A 137 1.72 -14.61 14.17
N VAL A 138 2.15 -14.82 12.90
CA VAL A 138 2.76 -13.81 12.03
C VAL A 138 1.79 -13.40 10.94
N LEU A 139 1.61 -12.10 10.74
CA LEU A 139 0.80 -11.51 9.70
C LEU A 139 1.65 -10.65 8.76
N CYS A 140 1.71 -11.00 7.47
CA CYS A 140 2.27 -10.15 6.42
C CYS A 140 1.14 -9.31 5.82
N THR A 141 1.27 -7.98 5.80
CA THR A 141 0.19 -7.07 5.39
C THR A 141 0.44 -6.36 4.06
N GLY A 142 1.62 -6.56 3.45
CA GLY A 142 2.01 -5.71 2.33
C GLY A 142 1.91 -4.23 2.72
N ASP A 143 1.39 -3.40 1.83
CA ASP A 143 1.30 -1.96 2.02
C ASP A 143 -0.02 -1.47 2.63
N ASN A 144 -0.82 -2.39 3.19
CA ASN A 144 -1.97 -1.96 3.97
C ASN A 144 -1.59 -1.24 5.27
N TYR A 145 -0.35 -1.42 5.72
CA TYR A 145 0.21 -0.68 6.83
C TYR A 145 1.71 -0.43 6.61
N TYR A 146 2.15 0.75 6.94
CA TYR A 146 3.55 1.16 7.15
C TYR A 146 3.59 2.38 8.09
N ALA A 147 4.70 2.59 8.80
CA ALA A 147 4.78 3.54 9.91
C ALA A 147 5.01 5.00 9.48
N VAL A 148 4.22 5.48 8.51
CA VAL A 148 4.09 6.90 8.12
C VAL A 148 2.65 7.15 7.66
N PHE A 149 2.28 8.42 7.41
CA PHE A 149 0.94 8.74 6.90
C PHE A 149 0.69 8.04 5.55
N PRO A 150 -0.47 7.35 5.40
CA PRO A 150 -0.73 6.53 4.22
C PRO A 150 -0.80 7.31 2.92
N ALA A 151 -0.32 6.70 1.84
CA ALA A 151 -0.47 7.23 0.50
C ALA A 151 -1.89 6.98 -0.02
N LEU A 152 -2.89 7.65 0.56
CA LEU A 152 -4.29 7.54 0.14
C LEU A 152 -4.52 8.05 -1.29
N TYR A 153 -3.57 8.78 -1.82
CA TYR A 153 -3.46 9.13 -3.23
C TYR A 153 -2.00 9.17 -3.67
N ALA A 154 -1.68 8.45 -4.73
CA ALA A 154 -0.36 8.52 -5.34
C ALA A 154 -0.30 9.65 -6.38
N ILE A 155 0.53 10.68 -6.16
CA ILE A 155 0.61 11.87 -7.02
C ILE A 155 1.09 11.58 -8.45
N ARG A 156 1.71 10.42 -8.69
CA ARG A 156 2.01 9.95 -10.03
C ARG A 156 0.74 9.73 -10.87
N GLY A 157 -0.39 9.54 -10.23
CA GLY A 157 -1.67 9.18 -10.81
C GLY A 157 -2.06 7.75 -10.45
N THR A 158 -3.26 7.61 -9.94
CA THR A 158 -3.88 6.32 -9.63
C THR A 158 -5.39 6.48 -9.73
N GLN A 159 -6.11 5.37 -9.90
CA GLN A 159 -7.53 5.35 -9.65
C GLN A 159 -7.80 5.66 -8.17
N TYR A 160 -9.03 6.08 -7.87
CA TYR A 160 -9.43 6.30 -6.49
C TYR A 160 -9.21 5.03 -5.65
N ARG A 161 -8.41 5.15 -4.61
CA ARG A 161 -8.23 4.11 -3.58
C ARG A 161 -9.44 4.19 -2.65
N ASP A 162 -10.20 3.11 -2.58
CA ASP A 162 -11.42 3.09 -1.77
C ASP A 162 -11.07 3.01 -0.28
N LEU A 163 -11.17 4.14 0.40
CA LEU A 163 -10.81 4.24 1.82
C LEU A 163 -11.72 3.39 2.70
N ALA A 164 -12.99 3.25 2.35
CA ALA A 164 -13.91 2.40 3.12
C ALA A 164 -13.47 0.92 3.07
N THR A 165 -13.14 0.42 1.87
CA THR A 165 -12.60 -0.93 1.72
C THR A 165 -11.25 -1.10 2.43
N TRP A 166 -10.40 -0.06 2.43
CA TRP A 166 -9.12 -0.13 3.16
C TRP A 166 -9.33 -0.19 4.68
N ILE A 167 -10.31 0.56 5.22
CA ILE A 167 -10.72 0.47 6.63
C ILE A 167 -11.18 -0.95 6.98
N ASP A 168 -11.98 -1.59 6.13
CA ASP A 168 -12.42 -2.97 6.32
C ASP A 168 -11.22 -3.94 6.36
N SER A 169 -10.25 -3.76 5.48
CA SER A 169 -9.01 -4.54 5.47
C SER A 169 -8.16 -4.32 6.73
N LEU A 170 -8.11 -3.10 7.27
CA LEU A 170 -7.43 -2.80 8.53
C LEU A 170 -8.16 -3.40 9.73
N ASN A 171 -9.50 -3.44 9.71
CA ASN A 171 -10.29 -4.17 10.72
C ASN A 171 -9.98 -5.67 10.68
N LEU A 172 -9.88 -6.26 9.50
CA LEU A 172 -9.45 -7.65 9.31
C LEU A 172 -8.04 -7.87 9.90
N ILE A 173 -7.07 -7.00 9.58
CA ILE A 173 -5.69 -7.06 10.10
C ILE A 173 -5.68 -7.05 11.63
N LEU A 174 -6.41 -6.14 12.25
CA LEU A 174 -6.50 -6.03 13.71
C LEU A 174 -7.18 -7.25 14.36
N SER A 175 -8.11 -7.90 13.66
CA SER A 175 -8.84 -9.07 14.16
C SER A 175 -7.99 -10.32 14.33
N PHE A 176 -6.87 -10.46 13.61
CA PHE A 176 -5.95 -11.58 13.77
C PHE A 176 -5.26 -11.59 15.14
N ASN A 177 -5.18 -10.44 15.79
CA ASN A 177 -4.49 -10.32 17.07
C ASN A 177 -3.08 -10.93 17.05
N ALA A 178 -2.35 -10.68 15.95
CA ALA A 178 -1.04 -11.23 15.65
C ALA A 178 0.00 -10.85 16.71
N ASN A 179 1.01 -11.71 16.90
CA ASN A 179 2.18 -11.40 17.71
C ASN A 179 3.20 -10.57 16.94
N ILE A 180 3.29 -10.82 15.63
CA ILE A 180 4.24 -10.17 14.73
C ILE A 180 3.48 -9.72 13.49
N LEU A 181 3.70 -8.47 13.09
CA LEU A 181 3.22 -7.93 11.82
C LEU A 181 4.42 -7.53 10.95
N LEU A 182 4.44 -8.03 9.73
CA LEU A 182 5.44 -7.73 8.71
C LEU A 182 4.81 -6.85 7.63
N PRO A 183 5.05 -5.52 7.66
CA PRO A 183 4.59 -4.62 6.61
C PRO A 183 5.48 -4.72 5.37
N GLY A 184 5.01 -4.17 4.25
CA GLY A 184 5.83 -4.07 3.02
C GLY A 184 6.98 -3.08 3.16
N HIS A 185 6.79 -2.04 3.96
CA HIS A 185 7.77 -0.98 4.23
C HIS A 185 7.90 -0.73 5.73
N THR A 186 8.98 0.01 6.10
CA THR A 186 9.33 0.39 7.47
C THR A 186 9.79 -0.81 8.31
N HIS A 187 9.41 -0.89 9.58
CA HIS A 187 9.90 -1.90 10.50
C HIS A 187 8.79 -2.87 10.91
N PRO A 188 9.12 -4.16 11.15
CA PRO A 188 8.18 -5.11 11.75
C PRO A 188 7.67 -4.62 13.11
N LEU A 189 6.41 -4.93 13.41
CA LEU A 189 5.85 -4.77 14.75
C LEU A 189 5.91 -6.13 15.46
N LEU A 190 6.56 -6.16 16.62
CA LEU A 190 6.97 -7.41 17.27
C LEU A 190 6.14 -7.76 18.52
N ASN A 191 5.05 -7.07 18.75
CA ASN A 191 4.11 -7.39 19.84
C ASN A 191 2.71 -6.86 19.53
N LYS A 192 1.71 -7.46 20.16
CA LYS A 192 0.28 -7.16 19.96
C LYS A 192 -0.08 -5.72 20.29
N GLU A 193 0.47 -5.18 21.35
CA GLU A 193 0.17 -3.82 21.80
C GLU A 193 0.59 -2.79 20.75
N SER A 194 1.80 -2.93 20.21
CA SER A 194 2.28 -2.06 19.11
C SER A 194 1.45 -2.22 17.84
N ILE A 195 1.00 -3.44 17.52
CA ILE A 195 0.16 -3.69 16.35
C ILE A 195 -1.20 -3.00 16.56
N GLN A 196 -1.84 -3.20 17.71
CA GLN A 196 -3.14 -2.60 18.00
C GLN A 196 -3.07 -1.07 18.05
N ASP A 197 -2.03 -0.50 18.65
CA ASP A 197 -1.85 0.96 18.70
C ASP A 197 -1.56 1.54 17.30
N GLN A 198 -0.52 1.05 16.63
CA GLN A 198 -0.04 1.71 15.41
C GLN A 198 -0.98 1.48 14.22
N VAL A 199 -1.45 0.26 13.99
CA VAL A 199 -2.43 -0.03 12.94
C VAL A 199 -3.79 0.58 13.27
N GLY A 200 -4.17 0.63 14.56
CA GLY A 200 -5.37 1.29 15.04
C GLY A 200 -5.35 2.79 14.72
N ARG A 201 -4.26 3.50 15.04
CA ARG A 201 -4.10 4.93 14.70
C ARG A 201 -4.03 5.20 13.21
N PHE A 202 -3.39 4.30 12.45
CA PHE A 202 -3.37 4.38 10.99
C PHE A 202 -4.79 4.28 10.41
N LYS A 203 -5.58 3.32 10.89
CA LYS A 203 -7.00 3.17 10.52
C LYS A 203 -7.81 4.41 10.93
N GLU A 204 -7.66 4.88 12.16
CA GLU A 204 -8.37 6.06 12.67
C GLU A 204 -8.09 7.31 11.84
N ALA A 205 -6.85 7.49 11.39
CA ALA A 205 -6.52 8.60 10.49
C ALA A 205 -7.25 8.50 9.14
N ILE A 206 -7.34 7.30 8.56
CA ILE A 206 -8.08 7.07 7.31
C ILE A 206 -9.58 7.31 7.52
N GLU A 207 -10.16 6.79 8.59
CA GLU A 207 -11.56 7.01 8.98
C GLU A 207 -11.86 8.51 9.15
N TYR A 208 -10.98 9.22 9.86
CA TYR A 208 -11.14 10.65 10.08
C TYR A 208 -11.16 11.44 8.77
N ILE A 209 -10.21 11.18 7.87
CA ILE A 209 -10.15 11.84 6.57
C ILE A 209 -11.41 11.54 5.75
N LEU A 210 -11.81 10.27 5.67
CA LEU A 210 -12.98 9.85 4.91
C LEU A 210 -14.22 10.59 5.39
N PHE A 211 -14.58 10.41 6.66
CA PHE A 211 -15.87 10.88 7.15
C PHE A 211 -15.94 12.41 7.24
N ASN A 212 -14.86 13.08 7.63
CA ASN A 212 -14.86 14.56 7.66
C ASN A 212 -14.90 15.17 6.26
N THR A 213 -14.29 14.52 5.26
CA THR A 213 -14.41 14.97 3.87
C THR A 213 -15.85 14.80 3.37
N LEU A 214 -16.50 13.68 3.65
CA LEU A 214 -17.90 13.45 3.29
C LEU A 214 -18.84 14.47 3.97
N ASP A 215 -18.57 14.80 5.23
CA ASP A 215 -19.33 15.82 5.95
C ASP A 215 -19.18 17.21 5.32
N CYS A 216 -17.97 17.57 4.87
CA CYS A 216 -17.74 18.82 4.15
C CYS A 216 -18.48 18.85 2.81
N ILE A 217 -18.47 17.76 2.04
CA ILE A 217 -19.25 17.62 0.80
C ILE A 217 -20.75 17.82 1.08
N ASN A 218 -21.29 17.17 2.12
CA ASN A 218 -22.69 17.31 2.51
C ASN A 218 -23.08 18.73 2.95
N LYS A 219 -22.13 19.50 3.48
CA LYS A 219 -22.31 20.94 3.82
C LYS A 219 -22.19 21.85 2.60
N GLY A 220 -21.86 21.32 1.44
CA GLY A 220 -21.70 22.09 0.20
C GLY A 220 -20.38 22.87 0.11
N LEU A 221 -19.35 22.47 0.88
CA LEU A 221 -18.03 23.08 0.78
C LEU A 221 -17.38 22.70 -0.56
N THR A 222 -16.68 23.65 -1.15
CA THR A 222 -15.82 23.41 -2.31
C THR A 222 -14.63 22.54 -1.94
N LEU A 223 -13.91 22.04 -2.94
CA LEU A 223 -12.69 21.24 -2.72
C LEU A 223 -11.66 22.00 -1.87
N ASP A 224 -11.42 23.28 -2.20
CA ASP A 224 -10.42 24.09 -1.48
C ASP A 224 -10.85 24.38 -0.04
N GLU A 225 -12.13 24.71 0.18
CA GLU A 225 -12.67 24.87 1.54
C GLU A 225 -12.61 23.58 2.35
N THR A 226 -12.86 22.43 1.72
CA THR A 226 -12.74 21.12 2.35
C THR A 226 -11.30 20.83 2.77
N VAL A 227 -10.32 21.07 1.90
CA VAL A 227 -8.89 20.92 2.21
C VAL A 227 -8.47 21.81 3.38
N GLN A 228 -8.98 23.04 3.46
CA GLN A 228 -8.69 23.96 4.56
C GLN A 228 -9.38 23.54 5.88
N THR A 229 -10.49 22.83 5.80
CA THR A 229 -11.30 22.43 6.95
C THR A 229 -10.83 21.13 7.58
N VAL A 230 -10.46 20.13 6.76
CA VAL A 230 -10.12 18.79 7.23
C VAL A 230 -8.64 18.71 7.63
N SER A 231 -8.39 18.59 8.92
CA SER A 231 -7.06 18.37 9.48
C SER A 231 -7.13 17.32 10.56
N LEU A 232 -6.11 16.47 10.67
CA LEU A 232 -6.08 15.43 11.71
C LEU A 232 -6.14 16.07 13.13
N PRO A 233 -6.81 15.42 14.08
CA PRO A 233 -6.70 15.78 15.50
C PRO A 233 -5.23 15.76 15.95
N GLU A 234 -4.88 16.63 16.90
CA GLU A 234 -3.51 16.79 17.40
C GLU A 234 -2.89 15.44 17.84
N GLU A 235 -3.70 14.55 18.39
CA GLU A 235 -3.28 13.24 18.85
C GLU A 235 -2.80 12.33 17.71
N LEU A 236 -3.47 12.35 16.57
CA LEU A 236 -3.07 11.62 15.36
C LEU A 236 -1.94 12.36 14.64
N LYS A 237 -2.03 13.68 14.51
CA LYS A 237 -1.03 14.51 13.85
C LYS A 237 0.35 14.41 14.47
N ASN A 238 0.42 14.32 15.80
CA ASN A 238 1.67 14.18 16.54
C ASN A 238 2.13 12.72 16.69
N SER A 239 1.40 11.76 16.16
CA SER A 239 1.83 10.36 16.17
C SER A 239 3.08 10.17 15.33
N PRO A 240 4.15 9.55 15.86
CA PRO A 240 5.39 9.30 15.11
C PRO A 240 5.17 8.36 13.92
N TYR A 241 4.07 7.60 13.89
CA TYR A 241 3.71 6.64 12.85
C TYR A 241 2.78 7.22 11.78
N LEU A 242 2.46 8.52 11.85
CA LEU A 242 1.54 9.20 10.91
C LEU A 242 2.14 10.49 10.36
N GLN A 243 3.46 10.62 10.35
CA GLN A 243 4.12 11.78 9.78
C GLN A 243 3.99 11.79 8.25
N GLU A 244 3.73 12.94 7.68
CA GLU A 244 3.44 13.13 6.25
C GLU A 244 4.71 13.09 5.38
N TYR A 245 5.47 11.98 5.46
CA TYR A 245 6.70 11.81 4.69
C TYR A 245 6.48 11.22 3.30
N TYR A 246 5.35 10.53 3.09
CA TYR A 246 5.02 9.86 1.84
C TYR A 246 3.66 10.28 1.29
N GLY A 247 2.57 10.05 2.02
CA GLY A 247 1.27 10.63 1.76
C GLY A 247 1.06 11.94 2.53
N THR A 248 0.03 12.70 2.18
CA THR A 248 -0.39 13.90 2.92
C THR A 248 -1.90 13.93 3.13
N VAL A 249 -2.33 14.62 4.20
CA VAL A 249 -3.75 14.85 4.50
C VAL A 249 -4.41 15.59 3.34
N GLU A 250 -3.77 16.61 2.81
CA GLU A 250 -4.29 17.40 1.67
C GLU A 250 -4.58 16.51 0.45
N TRP A 251 -3.65 15.64 0.06
CA TRP A 251 -3.84 14.75 -1.10
C TRP A 251 -4.94 13.73 -0.85
N ALA A 252 -5.03 13.24 0.37
CA ALA A 252 -6.07 12.31 0.79
C ALA A 252 -7.46 12.94 0.69
N VAL A 253 -7.64 14.14 1.23
CA VAL A 253 -8.89 14.90 1.15
C VAL A 253 -9.29 15.14 -0.31
N LYS A 254 -8.36 15.60 -1.15
CA LYS A 254 -8.60 15.80 -2.59
C LYS A 254 -9.02 14.50 -3.29
N SER A 255 -8.39 13.38 -2.91
CA SER A 255 -8.72 12.08 -3.47
C SER A 255 -10.13 11.62 -3.08
N VAL A 256 -10.50 11.75 -1.81
CA VAL A 256 -11.85 11.40 -1.34
C VAL A 256 -12.89 12.29 -2.03
N TYR A 257 -12.69 13.59 -2.00
CA TYR A 257 -13.63 14.54 -2.62
C TYR A 257 -13.87 14.21 -4.09
N THR A 258 -12.80 14.11 -4.89
CA THR A 258 -12.90 13.82 -6.32
C THR A 258 -13.36 12.40 -6.61
N GLY A 259 -13.06 11.46 -5.74
CA GLY A 259 -13.51 10.07 -5.85
C GLY A 259 -15.02 9.91 -5.68
N TYR A 260 -15.63 10.72 -4.82
CA TYR A 260 -17.08 10.67 -4.54
C TYR A 260 -17.92 11.54 -5.48
N VAL A 261 -17.46 12.78 -5.78
CA VAL A 261 -18.27 13.75 -6.54
C VAL A 261 -17.66 14.17 -7.88
N GLY A 262 -16.48 13.62 -8.22
CA GLY A 262 -15.79 13.93 -9.48
C GLY A 262 -14.96 15.20 -9.41
N TRP A 263 -14.57 15.70 -10.59
CA TRP A 263 -13.61 16.82 -10.72
C TRP A 263 -14.22 18.21 -10.50
N PHE A 264 -15.56 18.32 -10.62
CA PHE A 264 -16.23 19.61 -10.44
C PHE A 264 -16.24 20.00 -8.96
N ASP A 265 -15.71 21.17 -8.66
CA ASP A 265 -15.54 21.67 -7.30
C ASP A 265 -16.80 22.26 -6.66
N GLY A 266 -17.93 22.21 -7.37
CA GLY A 266 -19.22 22.76 -6.92
C GLY A 266 -19.41 24.27 -7.22
N ASN A 267 -18.41 24.97 -7.76
CA ASN A 267 -18.51 26.37 -8.13
C ASN A 267 -18.82 26.53 -9.63
N PRO A 268 -20.04 26.97 -10.03
CA PRO A 268 -20.42 27.08 -11.44
C PRO A 268 -19.60 28.11 -12.22
N VAL A 269 -18.86 29.01 -11.55
CA VAL A 269 -17.95 29.95 -12.21
C VAL A 269 -16.71 29.28 -12.78
N HIS A 270 -16.39 28.05 -12.32
CA HIS A 270 -15.25 27.27 -12.77
C HIS A 270 -15.60 26.27 -13.91
N LEU A 271 -16.80 26.34 -14.48
CA LEU A 271 -17.23 25.52 -15.62
C LEU A 271 -16.72 26.07 -16.96
#